data_cf43e5c542eab8a0052288585dee4b56
#
_entry.id   cf43e5c542eab8a0052288585dee4b56
#
_cell.length_a   1.000
_cell.length_b   1.000
_cell.length_c   1.000
_cell.angle_alpha   90.00
_cell.angle_beta   90.00
_cell.angle_gamma   90.00
#
_symmetry.space_group_name_H-M   'P 1'
#
loop_
_entity.id
_entity.type
_entity.pdbx_description
1 polymer ?
#
loop_
_entity_poly.entity_id
_entity_poly.type
_entity_poly.pdbx_seq_one_letter_code
_entity_poly.pdbx_strand_id
1 'polypeptide(L)'
;MRFVTMVVAGIGLGSCLLAQAGGQEQGAWTEARSLRELPAGIQALLGVGLGLAGIADRGGNFSETDASDDSMPRRRFVLGVVNGGTALVALEQGGRVYAVRAVEFKQEGSTWDAVRCAPLVSVPQRGTELVGALSGKQAGPCGGIGIRTDDADAAPPVAAPVLPARVRPRPGA
;
A
#
# COMPACT_ATOMS: atom_id res chain seq x y z
N MET A 1 34.04 51.13 61.10
CA MET A 1 34.31 50.19 60.01
C MET A 1 33.46 48.94 60.26
N ARG A 2 32.36 48.73 59.51
CA ARG A 2 31.49 47.54 59.63
C ARG A 2 31.64 46.76 58.35
N PHE A 3 32.21 45.58 58.45
CA PHE A 3 32.28 44.61 57.33
C PHE A 3 30.92 43.90 57.23
N VAL A 4 30.31 44.04 56.09
CA VAL A 4 29.08 43.26 55.70
C VAL A 4 29.54 42.04 54.90
N THR A 5 29.33 40.88 55.46
CA THR A 5 29.64 39.61 54.79
C THR A 5 28.39 39.20 53.92
N MET A 6 28.59 39.20 52.63
CA MET A 6 27.53 38.83 51.68
C MET A 6 27.62 37.31 51.43
N VAL A 7 26.60 36.58 51.87
CA VAL A 7 26.47 35.13 51.59
C VAL A 7 25.72 34.99 50.24
N VAL A 8 26.43 34.45 49.25
CA VAL A 8 25.83 34.08 47.96
C VAL A 8 25.24 32.68 48.04
N ALA A 9 23.94 32.57 48.08
CA ALA A 9 23.23 31.30 48.00
C ALA A 9 23.17 30.87 46.51
N GLY A 10 23.86 29.78 46.15
CA GLY A 10 23.81 29.16 44.85
C GLY A 10 22.48 28.41 44.66
N ILE A 11 21.66 28.86 43.73
CA ILE A 11 20.45 28.17 43.33
C ILE A 11 20.85 27.16 42.21
N GLY A 12 20.90 25.87 42.58
CA GLY A 12 21.07 24.78 41.62
C GLY A 12 19.83 24.63 40.74
N LEU A 13 19.95 25.02 39.47
CA LEU A 13 18.95 24.72 38.44
C LEU A 13 19.04 23.25 38.10
N GLY A 14 18.18 22.44 38.72
CA GLY A 14 17.88 21.07 38.32
C GLY A 14 17.18 21.08 36.98
N SER A 15 17.88 20.75 35.89
CA SER A 15 17.28 20.52 34.57
C SER A 15 16.45 19.22 34.63
N CYS A 16 15.15 19.32 34.85
CA CYS A 16 14.24 18.25 34.56
C CYS A 16 14.19 18.04 33.04
N LEU A 17 14.88 17.01 32.56
CA LEU A 17 14.68 16.43 31.26
C LEU A 17 13.27 15.81 31.28
N LEU A 18 12.27 16.55 30.86
CA LEU A 18 10.98 16.02 30.46
C LEU A 18 11.23 15.15 29.22
N ALA A 19 11.28 13.83 29.43
CA ALA A 19 11.12 12.87 28.36
C ALA A 19 9.75 13.17 27.72
N GLN A 20 9.76 13.88 26.61
CA GLN A 20 8.59 13.98 25.74
C GLN A 20 8.36 12.56 25.21
N ALA A 21 7.44 11.84 25.83
CA ALA A 21 6.80 10.71 25.21
C ALA A 21 6.23 11.25 23.89
N GLY A 22 6.87 10.90 22.78
CA GLY A 22 6.43 11.26 21.44
C GLY A 22 5.06 10.63 21.21
N GLY A 23 4.00 11.32 21.62
CA GLY A 23 2.69 11.09 21.06
C GLY A 23 2.86 11.34 19.57
N GLN A 24 2.73 10.28 18.77
CA GLN A 24 2.56 10.44 17.33
C GLN A 24 1.32 11.33 17.17
N GLU A 25 1.55 12.60 16.88
CA GLU A 25 0.51 13.46 16.34
C GLU A 25 -0.05 12.68 15.15
N GLN A 26 -1.27 12.20 15.29
CA GLN A 26 -2.03 11.65 14.19
C GLN A 26 -2.20 12.79 13.20
N GLY A 27 -1.24 12.96 12.30
CA GLY A 27 -1.24 14.00 11.31
C GLY A 27 -2.53 13.96 10.53
N ALA A 28 -2.96 15.10 9.99
CA ALA A 28 -4.14 15.17 9.17
C ALA A 28 -3.96 14.27 7.92
N TRP A 29 -5.02 13.57 7.55
CA TRP A 29 -5.03 12.79 6.31
C TRP A 29 -4.90 13.73 5.10
N THR A 30 -3.92 13.48 4.25
CA THR A 30 -3.75 14.17 2.98
C THR A 30 -4.40 13.34 1.88
N GLU A 31 -5.36 13.92 1.15
CA GLU A 31 -6.06 13.24 0.07
C GLU A 31 -5.18 13.23 -1.19
N ALA A 32 -5.05 12.05 -1.82
CA ALA A 32 -4.41 11.81 -3.09
C ALA A 32 -5.48 11.52 -4.15
N ARG A 33 -5.47 12.26 -5.25
CA ARG A 33 -6.43 12.13 -6.37
C ARG A 33 -5.80 11.56 -7.63
N SER A 34 -4.50 11.32 -7.62
CA SER A 34 -3.74 10.67 -8.68
C SER A 34 -2.79 9.65 -8.06
N LEU A 35 -2.47 8.60 -8.81
CA LEU A 35 -1.47 7.61 -8.42
C LEU A 35 -0.10 8.25 -8.11
N ARG A 36 0.23 9.35 -8.80
CA ARG A 36 1.52 10.06 -8.61
C ARG A 36 1.64 10.75 -7.25
N GLU A 37 0.53 11.00 -6.59
CA GLU A 37 0.49 11.63 -5.26
C GLU A 37 0.67 10.61 -4.12
N LEU A 38 0.62 9.32 -4.44
CA LEU A 38 0.89 8.24 -3.49
C LEU A 38 2.40 8.05 -3.27
N PRO A 39 2.84 7.55 -2.12
CA PRO A 39 4.22 7.12 -1.90
C PRO A 39 4.70 6.15 -2.98
N ALA A 40 5.95 6.27 -3.42
CA ALA A 40 6.52 5.47 -4.51
C ALA A 40 6.42 3.95 -4.26
N GLY A 41 6.59 3.49 -3.01
CA GLY A 41 6.42 2.08 -2.64
C GLY A 41 5.00 1.58 -2.89
N ILE A 42 3.98 2.38 -2.59
CA ILE A 42 2.57 2.03 -2.87
C ILE A 42 2.31 2.01 -4.38
N GLN A 43 2.87 2.97 -5.13
CA GLN A 43 2.78 2.97 -6.59
C GLN A 43 3.35 1.68 -7.18
N ALA A 44 4.49 1.22 -6.69
CA ALA A 44 5.12 -0.04 -7.11
C ALA A 44 4.24 -1.26 -6.80
N LEU A 45 3.68 -1.35 -5.57
CA LEU A 45 2.76 -2.42 -5.17
C LEU A 45 1.48 -2.45 -6.02
N LEU A 46 0.96 -1.29 -6.40
CA LEU A 46 -0.20 -1.18 -7.27
C LEU A 46 0.12 -1.48 -8.74
N GLY A 47 1.40 -1.55 -9.12
CA GLY A 47 1.83 -1.84 -10.48
C GLY A 47 1.73 -0.62 -11.41
N VAL A 48 1.97 0.58 -10.90
CA VAL A 48 2.02 1.79 -11.73
C VAL A 48 3.10 1.63 -12.81
N GLY A 49 2.73 1.86 -14.05
CA GLY A 49 3.65 1.74 -15.20
C GLY A 49 3.77 0.34 -15.79
N LEU A 50 3.11 -0.68 -15.24
CA LEU A 50 3.16 -2.06 -15.75
C LEU A 50 2.14 -2.33 -16.88
N GLY A 51 1.58 -1.30 -17.50
CA GLY A 51 0.61 -1.46 -18.60
C GLY A 51 -0.60 -2.30 -18.17
N LEU A 52 -0.90 -3.38 -18.91
CA LEU A 52 -2.06 -4.25 -18.69
C LEU A 52 -2.07 -4.97 -17.34
N ALA A 53 -0.90 -5.34 -16.84
CA ALA A 53 -0.73 -5.96 -15.53
C ALA A 53 -0.81 -4.97 -14.37
N GLY A 54 -0.86 -3.68 -14.68
CA GLY A 54 -0.84 -2.60 -13.72
C GLY A 54 -2.22 -2.08 -13.32
N ILE A 55 -2.26 -0.77 -13.14
CA ILE A 55 -3.44 -0.02 -12.71
C ILE A 55 -3.59 1.25 -13.54
N ALA A 56 -4.80 1.58 -13.93
CA ALA A 56 -5.14 2.87 -14.51
C ALA A 56 -5.24 3.95 -13.43
N ASP A 57 -4.88 5.18 -13.75
CA ASP A 57 -5.10 6.32 -12.87
C ASP A 57 -6.59 6.71 -12.83
N ARG A 58 -6.95 7.59 -11.92
CA ARG A 58 -8.30 8.12 -11.77
C ARG A 58 -8.83 8.67 -13.09
N GLY A 59 -10.02 8.21 -13.48
CA GLY A 59 -10.66 8.61 -14.75
C GLY A 59 -10.03 7.96 -15.99
N GLY A 60 -8.97 7.16 -15.84
CA GLY A 60 -8.41 6.39 -16.94
C GLY A 60 -9.29 5.20 -17.34
N ASN A 61 -9.12 4.73 -18.56
CA ASN A 61 -9.85 3.57 -19.06
C ASN A 61 -9.34 2.29 -18.39
N PHE A 62 -10.24 1.41 -18.02
CA PHE A 62 -9.93 0.08 -17.49
C PHE A 62 -11.03 -0.91 -17.92
N SER A 63 -10.70 -2.19 -17.86
CA SER A 63 -11.62 -3.28 -18.22
C SER A 63 -12.51 -3.63 -17.04
N GLU A 64 -13.78 -3.26 -17.11
CA GLU A 64 -14.76 -3.49 -16.02
C GLU A 64 -15.28 -4.94 -16.00
N THR A 65 -15.28 -5.64 -17.14
CA THR A 65 -15.86 -6.98 -17.29
C THR A 65 -14.88 -7.98 -17.90
N ASP A 66 -15.15 -9.30 -17.76
CA ASP A 66 -14.32 -10.36 -18.39
C ASP A 66 -14.39 -10.38 -19.91
N ALA A 67 -15.47 -9.86 -20.50
CA ALA A 67 -15.68 -9.81 -21.95
C ALA A 67 -14.98 -8.62 -22.61
N SER A 68 -14.28 -7.83 -21.85
CA SER A 68 -13.68 -6.61 -22.28
C SER A 68 -12.25 -6.79 -22.74
N ASP A 69 -11.83 -5.83 -23.48
CA ASP A 69 -10.56 -5.65 -24.13
C ASP A 69 -9.36 -6.01 -23.23
N ASP A 70 -8.65 -7.07 -23.59
CA ASP A 70 -7.39 -7.45 -22.94
C ASP A 70 -6.28 -6.40 -23.13
N SER A 71 -6.56 -5.28 -23.81
CA SER A 71 -5.64 -4.15 -23.99
C SER A 71 -5.65 -3.14 -22.84
N MET A 72 -6.56 -3.28 -21.86
CA MET A 72 -6.71 -2.35 -20.75
C MET A 72 -6.43 -3.01 -19.39
N PRO A 73 -5.86 -2.27 -18.41
CA PRO A 73 -5.70 -2.80 -17.06
C PRO A 73 -7.08 -3.11 -16.44
N ARG A 74 -7.13 -4.12 -15.60
CA ARG A 74 -8.36 -4.54 -14.90
C ARG A 74 -8.60 -3.79 -13.59
N ARG A 75 -7.74 -2.85 -13.25
CA ARG A 75 -7.83 -2.06 -12.02
C ARG A 75 -7.74 -0.57 -12.33
N ARG A 76 -8.47 0.22 -11.56
CA ARG A 76 -8.40 1.67 -11.62
C ARG A 76 -8.33 2.26 -10.23
N PHE A 77 -7.45 3.23 -10.05
CA PHE A 77 -7.36 4.04 -8.86
C PHE A 77 -8.52 5.04 -8.79
N VAL A 78 -9.11 5.18 -7.61
CA VAL A 78 -10.22 6.10 -7.35
C VAL A 78 -9.73 7.32 -6.58
N LEU A 79 -9.24 7.08 -5.37
CA LEU A 79 -8.62 8.08 -4.51
C LEU A 79 -7.83 7.40 -3.40
N GLY A 80 -6.95 8.15 -2.75
CA GLY A 80 -6.23 7.71 -1.58
C GLY A 80 -6.18 8.77 -0.49
N VAL A 81 -5.84 8.36 0.72
CA VAL A 81 -5.46 9.27 1.81
C VAL A 81 -4.19 8.73 2.45
N VAL A 82 -3.28 9.65 2.79
CA VAL A 82 -1.98 9.33 3.38
C VAL A 82 -1.82 10.09 4.69
N ASN A 83 -1.36 9.40 5.71
CA ASN A 83 -1.04 9.97 7.01
C ASN A 83 0.23 9.29 7.56
N GLY A 84 1.38 9.94 7.43
CA GLY A 84 2.67 9.39 7.83
C GLY A 84 2.94 8.02 7.20
N GLY A 85 3.16 7.00 8.02
CA GLY A 85 3.40 5.62 7.59
C GLY A 85 2.12 4.80 7.33
N THR A 86 0.97 5.42 7.13
CA THR A 86 -0.29 4.73 6.79
C THR A 86 -0.93 5.37 5.57
N ALA A 87 -1.43 4.56 4.65
CA ALA A 87 -2.21 5.03 3.53
C ALA A 87 -3.43 4.14 3.30
N LEU A 88 -4.54 4.75 2.90
CA LEU A 88 -5.76 4.06 2.49
C LEU A 88 -6.02 4.40 1.03
N VAL A 89 -6.30 3.39 0.21
CA VAL A 89 -6.49 3.55 -1.22
C VAL A 89 -7.77 2.86 -1.66
N ALA A 90 -8.62 3.56 -2.40
CA ALA A 90 -9.77 2.96 -3.07
C ALA A 90 -9.40 2.56 -4.49
N LEU A 91 -9.78 1.33 -4.85
CA LEU A 91 -9.56 0.72 -6.15
C LEU A 91 -10.87 0.19 -6.70
N GLU A 92 -11.12 0.42 -7.98
CA GLU A 92 -12.07 -0.35 -8.77
C GLU A 92 -11.35 -1.55 -9.36
N GLN A 93 -12.01 -2.67 -9.37
CA GLN A 93 -11.53 -3.92 -9.94
C GLN A 93 -12.60 -4.48 -10.87
N GLY A 94 -12.25 -4.66 -12.12
CA GLY A 94 -13.03 -5.35 -13.11
C GLY A 94 -12.72 -6.85 -13.15
N GLY A 95 -13.49 -7.58 -13.93
CA GLY A 95 -13.40 -9.02 -14.10
C GLY A 95 -14.79 -9.66 -14.05
N ARG A 96 -14.90 -10.91 -13.58
CA ARG A 96 -16.19 -11.61 -13.48
C ARG A 96 -17.24 -10.85 -12.69
N VAL A 97 -16.79 -10.10 -11.69
CA VAL A 97 -17.61 -9.25 -10.86
C VAL A 97 -16.87 -7.93 -10.68
N TYR A 98 -17.51 -6.84 -11.04
CA TYR A 98 -17.02 -5.51 -10.71
C TYR A 98 -17.10 -5.30 -9.22
N ALA A 99 -16.04 -4.78 -8.63
CA ALA A 99 -15.96 -4.49 -7.21
C ALA A 99 -15.19 -3.19 -6.93
N VAL A 100 -15.58 -2.51 -5.86
CA VAL A 100 -14.81 -1.40 -5.29
C VAL A 100 -14.25 -1.84 -3.95
N ARG A 101 -12.98 -1.59 -3.72
CA ARG A 101 -12.28 -2.03 -2.50
C ARG A 101 -11.46 -0.91 -1.90
N ALA A 102 -11.43 -0.83 -0.58
CA ALA A 102 -10.46 -0.06 0.17
C ALA A 102 -9.29 -0.96 0.58
N VAL A 103 -8.08 -0.47 0.44
CA VAL A 103 -6.84 -1.13 0.84
C VAL A 103 -6.11 -0.25 1.83
N GLU A 104 -5.73 -0.81 2.96
CA GLU A 104 -4.82 -0.16 3.92
C GLU A 104 -3.40 -0.63 3.67
N PHE A 105 -2.51 0.33 3.50
CA PHE A 105 -1.07 0.13 3.44
C PHE A 105 -0.43 0.66 4.71
N LYS A 106 0.58 -0.04 5.20
CA LYS A 106 1.46 0.41 6.28
C LYS A 106 2.89 0.39 5.86
N GLN A 107 3.64 1.36 6.34
CA GLN A 107 5.07 1.46 6.13
C GLN A 107 5.80 0.80 7.31
N GLU A 108 6.68 -0.13 7.01
CA GLU A 108 7.63 -0.72 7.94
C GLU A 108 9.06 -0.43 7.46
N GLY A 109 9.76 0.43 8.18
CA GLY A 109 11.05 0.93 7.73
C GLY A 109 10.95 1.71 6.41
N SER A 110 11.51 1.19 5.33
CA SER A 110 11.45 1.78 3.98
C SER A 110 10.43 1.11 3.06
N THR A 111 9.81 0.01 3.47
CA THR A 111 8.86 -0.76 2.67
C THR A 111 7.41 -0.43 3.01
N TRP A 112 6.53 -0.64 2.05
CA TRP A 112 5.08 -0.52 2.22
C TRP A 112 4.43 -1.88 1.99
N ASP A 113 3.48 -2.25 2.83
CA ASP A 113 2.74 -3.50 2.76
C ASP A 113 1.24 -3.26 2.77
N ALA A 114 0.50 -4.06 2.01
CA ALA A 114 -0.96 -4.07 2.04
C ALA A 114 -1.44 -4.95 3.19
N VAL A 115 -1.92 -4.35 4.27
CA VAL A 115 -2.21 -5.06 5.52
C VAL A 115 -3.68 -5.45 5.69
N ARG A 116 -4.61 -4.64 5.17
CA ARG A 116 -6.05 -4.92 5.27
C ARG A 116 -6.80 -4.42 4.04
N CYS A 117 -7.90 -5.10 3.73
CA CYS A 117 -8.82 -4.74 2.66
C CYS A 117 -10.26 -4.82 3.12
N ALA A 118 -11.10 -3.92 2.61
CA ALA A 118 -12.53 -3.93 2.84
C ALA A 118 -13.29 -3.71 1.53
N PRO A 119 -14.44 -4.39 1.32
CA PRO A 119 -15.33 -4.05 0.22
C PRO A 119 -15.96 -2.69 0.47
N LEU A 120 -16.16 -1.92 -0.58
CA LEU A 120 -16.91 -0.68 -0.57
C LEU A 120 -18.23 -0.88 -1.31
N VAL A 121 -19.32 -0.34 -0.79
CA VAL A 121 -20.65 -0.44 -1.40
C VAL A 121 -20.79 0.48 -2.62
N SER A 122 -19.97 1.53 -2.67
CA SER A 122 -19.98 2.52 -3.75
C SER A 122 -18.58 3.11 -3.94
N VAL A 123 -18.37 3.75 -5.07
CA VAL A 123 -17.14 4.49 -5.39
C VAL A 123 -17.04 5.71 -4.46
N PRO A 124 -16.04 5.80 -3.57
CA PRO A 124 -15.92 6.90 -2.63
C PRO A 124 -15.56 8.19 -3.34
N GLN A 125 -16.11 9.29 -2.84
CA GLN A 125 -15.85 10.63 -3.37
C GLN A 125 -14.90 11.43 -2.47
N ARG A 126 -14.72 11.01 -1.22
CA ARG A 126 -13.91 11.69 -0.20
C ARG A 126 -13.10 10.70 0.62
N GLY A 127 -11.93 11.13 1.05
CA GLY A 127 -11.03 10.31 1.86
C GLY A 127 -11.63 9.85 3.20
N THR A 128 -12.54 10.63 3.80
CA THR A 128 -13.24 10.26 5.03
C THR A 128 -14.07 8.99 4.92
N GLU A 129 -14.56 8.66 3.71
CA GLU A 129 -15.31 7.44 3.45
C GLU A 129 -14.39 6.20 3.53
N LEU A 130 -13.11 6.31 3.13
CA LEU A 130 -12.13 5.24 3.27
C LEU A 130 -11.78 4.97 4.72
N VAL A 131 -11.56 6.01 5.49
CA VAL A 131 -11.25 5.89 6.93
C VAL A 131 -12.39 5.17 7.65
N GLY A 132 -13.64 5.51 7.33
CA GLY A 132 -14.82 4.85 7.89
C GLY A 132 -14.92 3.37 7.50
N ALA A 133 -14.68 3.04 6.24
CA ALA A 133 -14.80 1.66 5.72
C ALA A 133 -13.79 0.70 6.38
N LEU A 134 -12.55 1.12 6.57
CA LEU A 134 -11.50 0.28 7.16
C LEU A 134 -11.55 0.20 8.69
N SER A 135 -12.30 1.10 9.33
CA SER A 135 -12.63 0.98 10.76
C SER A 135 -13.71 -0.07 11.04
N GLY A 136 -14.40 -0.55 10.00
CA GLY A 136 -15.49 -1.52 10.11
C GLY A 136 -15.04 -2.96 10.29
N LYS A 137 -15.96 -3.83 10.75
CA LYS A 137 -15.72 -5.26 10.99
C LYS A 137 -15.51 -6.10 9.71
N GLN A 138 -15.75 -5.52 8.53
CA GLN A 138 -15.62 -6.21 7.24
C GLN A 138 -14.20 -6.16 6.65
N ALA A 139 -13.28 -5.45 7.31
CA ALA A 139 -11.89 -5.41 6.89
C ALA A 139 -11.21 -6.75 7.21
N GLY A 140 -10.57 -7.33 6.21
CA GLY A 140 -9.86 -8.62 6.30
C GLY A 140 -8.58 -8.60 5.48
N PRO A 141 -7.90 -9.75 5.34
CA PRO A 141 -6.70 -9.85 4.52
C PRO A 141 -7.00 -9.56 3.04
N CYS A 142 -6.01 -9.01 2.34
CA CYS A 142 -6.13 -8.56 0.95
C CYS A 142 -6.04 -9.71 -0.08
N GLY A 143 -6.84 -10.76 0.05
CA GLY A 143 -6.84 -11.86 -0.93
C GLY A 143 -7.38 -11.45 -2.30
N GLY A 144 -6.69 -11.83 -3.39
CA GLY A 144 -7.21 -11.75 -4.75
C GLY A 144 -7.31 -10.37 -5.38
N ILE A 145 -6.70 -9.34 -4.82
CA ILE A 145 -6.75 -7.96 -5.35
C ILE A 145 -5.64 -7.70 -6.39
N GLY A 146 -4.72 -8.67 -6.58
CA GLY A 146 -3.58 -8.52 -7.48
C GLY A 146 -2.59 -7.43 -7.02
N ILE A 147 -2.59 -7.10 -5.74
CA ILE A 147 -1.53 -6.29 -5.13
C ILE A 147 -0.31 -7.20 -5.00
N ARG A 148 0.83 -6.75 -5.48
CA ARG A 148 2.09 -7.47 -5.32
C ARG A 148 2.45 -7.44 -3.84
N THR A 149 2.49 -8.60 -3.22
CA THR A 149 3.17 -8.80 -1.94
C THR A 149 4.51 -9.44 -2.29
N ASP A 150 5.60 -8.93 -1.77
CA ASP A 150 6.96 -9.40 -2.13
C ASP A 150 7.17 -10.91 -1.89
N ASP A 151 6.31 -11.54 -1.08
CA ASP A 151 6.32 -12.98 -0.82
C ASP A 151 5.47 -13.83 -1.79
N ALA A 152 4.62 -13.22 -2.62
CA ALA A 152 3.68 -13.97 -3.47
C ALA A 152 4.23 -14.30 -4.87
N ASP A 153 5.31 -13.67 -5.30
CA ASP A 153 5.90 -13.83 -6.64
C ASP A 153 7.18 -14.67 -6.67
N ALA A 154 7.51 -15.40 -5.63
CA ALA A 154 8.35 -16.58 -5.77
C ALA A 154 7.53 -17.67 -6.50
N ALA A 155 7.25 -17.44 -7.79
CA ALA A 155 6.75 -18.49 -8.65
C ALA A 155 7.69 -19.68 -8.48
N PRO A 156 7.18 -20.89 -8.21
CA PRO A 156 8.04 -22.07 -8.14
C PRO A 156 8.83 -22.09 -9.45
N PRO A 157 10.15 -22.38 -9.40
CA PRO A 157 10.97 -22.37 -10.58
C PRO A 157 10.26 -23.23 -11.62
N VAL A 158 9.93 -22.64 -12.76
CA VAL A 158 9.34 -23.36 -13.88
C VAL A 158 10.29 -24.52 -14.16
N ALA A 159 9.83 -25.73 -13.86
CA ALA A 159 10.59 -26.93 -14.12
C ALA A 159 11.03 -26.88 -15.59
N ALA A 160 12.33 -26.85 -15.83
CA ALA A 160 12.86 -26.81 -17.18
C ALA A 160 12.21 -27.94 -18.00
N PRO A 161 11.75 -27.69 -19.23
CA PRO A 161 11.13 -28.71 -20.04
C PRO A 161 12.10 -29.89 -20.14
N VAL A 162 11.65 -31.05 -19.65
CA VAL A 162 12.41 -32.31 -19.81
C VAL A 162 12.44 -32.56 -21.29
N LEU A 163 13.61 -32.30 -21.91
CA LEU A 163 13.83 -32.64 -23.30
C LEU A 163 13.65 -34.15 -23.44
N PRO A 164 12.83 -34.62 -24.39
CA PRO A 164 12.68 -36.04 -24.63
C PRO A 164 14.05 -36.67 -24.94
N ALA A 165 14.36 -37.75 -24.23
CA ALA A 165 15.60 -38.48 -24.42
C ALA A 165 15.76 -38.81 -25.90
N ARG A 166 16.89 -38.38 -26.52
CA ARG A 166 17.25 -38.75 -27.89
C ARG A 166 17.26 -40.27 -27.98
N VAL A 167 16.31 -40.82 -28.73
CA VAL A 167 16.31 -42.22 -29.12
C VAL A 167 17.58 -42.44 -29.93
N ARG A 168 18.54 -43.23 -29.39
CA ARG A 168 19.70 -43.68 -30.14
C ARG A 168 19.21 -44.61 -31.24
N PRO A 169 19.64 -44.42 -32.50
CA PRO A 169 19.36 -45.39 -33.54
C PRO A 169 20.09 -46.69 -33.18
N ARG A 170 19.38 -47.85 -33.31
CA ARG A 170 19.96 -49.18 -33.19
C ARG A 170 20.99 -49.36 -34.28
N PRO A 171 22.21 -49.85 -33.96
CA PRO A 171 23.14 -50.26 -35.00
C PRO A 171 22.66 -51.57 -35.65
N GLY A 172 22.53 -51.58 -36.94
CA GLY A 172 22.56 -52.60 -37.99
C GLY A 172 22.07 -54.04 -37.69
N ALA A 173 21.06 -54.43 -38.48
CA ALA A 173 20.97 -55.76 -39.01
C ALA A 173 21.08 -55.63 -40.52
#